data_2fb14cb2423e6746e2847614b228f520
#
_entry.id   2fb14cb2423e6746e2847614b228f520
#
_cell.length_a   1.000
_cell.length_b   1.000
_cell.length_c   1.000
_cell.angle_alpha   90.00
_cell.angle_beta   90.00
_cell.angle_gamma   90.00
#
_symmetry.space_group_name_H-M   'P 1'
#
loop_
_entity.id
_entity.type
_entity.pdbx_description
1 polymer ?
#
loop_
_entity_poly.entity_id
_entity_poly.type
_entity_poly.pdbx_seq_one_letter_code
_entity_poly.pdbx_strand_id
1 'polypeptide(L)'
;MNVKTLFYAVAFLSLSWASFTYAQDVLPEYTQARRFAPSNAEQLLFSYTLTPNYFNNSDKFWYEYKTSEGTNWYLVDPDSRNKRLLFDRDELAAQISEIVREPFTGQQLPIEDLRLKEDDRTFTFSIKGTNGNYFFSYDYPSSRLTRITKNEIPAKIRWANISPDKKRVVFAKDLNLYVMSYEDYEKAVKNPEDKTISEIALTTDGEKDFGFGMPRTFLNTDTLCDHKRKYVMGNWSPDGRYFVATLSDQREVQDLWVINSIAKPRPTLETYKYQMPGEAGSPIVHLYLFDLENAGKRKEIRVDCFKDQIINLASKPDKERTGLTRNSIWLGDNQTFYLTRVSRDMKRVDICSYTIGEDSVKAIIEERLNTSMETRPLAMTDNGKELIHWSERDGWAHLYLYDAQGNLKNRITKGPWHVDAIVDVDSKNRVVYFKANAREKGDTTPYYEHLY
;
A
#
# COMPACT_ATOMS: atom_id res chain seq x y z
N MET A 1 38.28 30.20 -66.24
CA MET A 1 37.63 29.36 -65.24
C MET A 1 36.57 28.47 -65.92
N ASN A 2 36.74 27.17 -65.85
CA ASN A 2 35.98 26.24 -66.66
C ASN A 2 34.50 26.14 -66.17
N VAL A 3 33.53 26.19 -67.07
CA VAL A 3 32.07 26.20 -66.74
C VAL A 3 31.66 25.09 -65.74
N LYS A 4 32.37 23.95 -65.81
CA LYS A 4 32.18 22.85 -64.86
C LYS A 4 32.61 23.22 -63.43
N THR A 5 33.66 23.97 -63.24
CA THR A 5 34.17 24.43 -61.93
C THR A 5 33.21 25.46 -61.27
N LEU A 6 32.58 26.29 -62.11
CA LEU A 6 31.54 27.24 -61.63
C LEU A 6 30.27 26.51 -61.20
N PHE A 7 29.87 25.44 -61.91
CA PHE A 7 28.70 24.64 -61.55
C PHE A 7 28.87 23.87 -60.23
N TYR A 8 30.08 23.35 -59.98
CA TYR A 8 30.39 22.69 -58.70
C TYR A 8 30.49 23.68 -57.55
N ALA A 9 30.99 24.87 -57.76
CA ALA A 9 31.05 25.92 -56.74
C ALA A 9 29.65 26.44 -56.37
N VAL A 10 28.75 26.60 -57.35
CA VAL A 10 27.36 27.02 -57.10
C VAL A 10 26.56 25.91 -56.44
N ALA A 11 26.77 24.62 -56.85
CA ALA A 11 26.14 23.47 -56.22
C ALA A 11 26.64 23.28 -54.75
N PHE A 12 27.90 23.53 -54.48
CA PHE A 12 28.42 23.45 -53.09
C PHE A 12 27.93 24.61 -52.20
N LEU A 13 27.75 25.83 -52.75
CA LEU A 13 27.17 26.96 -52.03
C LEU A 13 25.66 26.79 -51.80
N SER A 14 24.92 26.13 -52.69
CA SER A 14 23.49 25.85 -52.49
C SER A 14 23.28 24.69 -51.50
N LEU A 15 24.17 23.73 -51.40
CA LEU A 15 24.12 22.65 -50.41
C LEU A 15 24.51 23.13 -49.00
N SER A 16 25.37 24.14 -48.88
CA SER A 16 25.72 24.72 -47.58
C SER A 16 24.61 25.65 -46.98
N TRP A 17 23.66 26.09 -47.83
CA TRP A 17 22.52 26.86 -47.34
C TRP A 17 21.31 25.98 -46.95
N ALA A 18 21.31 24.72 -47.36
CA ALA A 18 20.24 23.77 -46.96
C ALA A 18 20.43 23.14 -45.59
N SER A 19 21.54 23.47 -44.88
CA SER A 19 21.86 22.84 -43.58
C SER A 19 21.61 23.72 -42.36
N PHE A 20 21.04 24.90 -42.55
CA PHE A 20 20.42 25.58 -41.39
C PHE A 20 19.00 25.05 -41.18
N THR A 21 18.90 23.84 -40.71
CA THR A 21 17.75 23.52 -39.87
C THR A 21 17.83 24.42 -38.65
N TYR A 22 17.12 25.54 -38.70
CA TYR A 22 16.73 26.20 -37.47
C TYR A 22 15.97 25.11 -36.67
N ALA A 23 16.62 24.56 -35.67
CA ALA A 23 15.86 24.09 -34.54
C ALA A 23 14.95 25.30 -34.20
N GLN A 24 13.67 25.17 -34.44
CA GLN A 24 12.73 26.18 -33.97
C GLN A 24 13.12 26.40 -32.53
N ASP A 25 13.55 27.62 -32.20
CA ASP A 25 13.52 28.11 -30.83
C ASP A 25 12.05 28.12 -30.43
N VAL A 26 11.55 26.92 -30.11
CA VAL A 26 10.30 26.79 -29.40
C VAL A 26 10.59 27.38 -28.03
N LEU A 27 10.39 28.70 -27.93
CA LEU A 27 10.39 29.35 -26.62
C LEU A 27 9.46 28.52 -25.74
N PRO A 28 9.97 27.94 -24.66
CA PRO A 28 9.14 27.06 -23.83
C PRO A 28 7.92 27.85 -23.36
N GLU A 29 6.73 27.39 -23.75
CA GLU A 29 5.46 28.01 -23.41
C GLU A 29 5.12 27.71 -21.94
N TYR A 30 5.92 28.28 -21.05
CA TYR A 30 5.75 28.11 -19.59
C TYR A 30 4.35 28.58 -19.11
N THR A 31 3.71 29.50 -19.83
CA THR A 31 2.36 29.94 -19.49
C THR A 31 1.34 28.82 -19.69
N GLN A 32 1.46 28.05 -20.79
CA GLN A 32 0.64 26.86 -21.00
C GLN A 32 1.01 25.73 -20.01
N ALA A 33 2.30 25.48 -19.80
CA ALA A 33 2.75 24.49 -18.85
C ALA A 33 2.25 24.77 -17.42
N ARG A 34 2.17 26.03 -16.99
CA ARG A 34 1.61 26.42 -15.69
C ARG A 34 0.14 26.07 -15.52
N ARG A 35 -0.66 25.98 -16.60
CA ARG A 35 -2.05 25.51 -16.52
C ARG A 35 -2.15 24.08 -16.01
N PHE A 36 -1.14 23.28 -16.26
CA PHE A 36 -1.05 21.89 -15.85
C PHE A 36 -0.14 21.68 -14.62
N ALA A 37 0.30 22.77 -13.97
CA ALA A 37 0.98 22.66 -12.68
C ALA A 37 0.09 21.91 -11.67
N PRO A 38 0.65 21.09 -10.77
CA PRO A 38 -0.14 20.28 -9.83
C PRO A 38 -1.22 21.09 -9.10
N SER A 39 -0.90 22.31 -8.63
CA SER A 39 -1.85 23.20 -7.97
C SER A 39 -3.05 23.62 -8.83
N ASN A 40 -2.88 23.71 -10.14
CA ASN A 40 -3.96 24.05 -11.06
C ASN A 40 -4.68 22.80 -11.56
N ALA A 41 -3.94 21.71 -11.79
CA ALA A 41 -4.51 20.43 -12.19
C ALA A 41 -5.49 19.90 -11.12
N GLU A 42 -5.16 20.05 -9.83
CA GLU A 42 -6.05 19.67 -8.71
C GLU A 42 -7.41 20.40 -8.73
N GLN A 43 -7.48 21.60 -9.32
CA GLN A 43 -8.73 22.34 -9.47
C GLN A 43 -9.56 21.86 -10.68
N LEU A 44 -8.92 21.22 -11.65
CA LEU A 44 -9.54 20.73 -12.88
C LEU A 44 -9.83 19.23 -12.82
N LEU A 45 -9.21 18.50 -11.90
CA LEU A 45 -9.42 17.07 -11.72
C LEU A 45 -10.50 16.83 -10.68
N PHE A 46 -11.50 16.10 -11.10
CA PHE A 46 -12.58 15.61 -10.24
C PHE A 46 -12.37 14.15 -9.92
N SER A 47 -13.16 13.60 -9.00
CA SER A 47 -13.08 12.19 -8.66
C SER A 47 -13.48 11.33 -9.87
N TYR A 48 -12.57 10.47 -10.31
CA TYR A 48 -12.81 9.47 -11.36
C TYR A 48 -12.79 8.04 -10.78
N THR A 49 -12.39 7.89 -9.52
CA THR A 49 -12.43 6.65 -8.77
C THR A 49 -13.22 6.84 -7.49
N LEU A 50 -13.72 5.76 -6.94
CA LEU A 50 -14.44 5.71 -5.68
C LEU A 50 -13.62 4.91 -4.67
N THR A 51 -13.36 5.50 -3.49
CA THR A 51 -12.71 4.83 -2.38
C THR A 51 -13.73 4.66 -1.25
N PRO A 52 -14.30 3.46 -1.05
CA PRO A 52 -15.27 3.23 -0.01
C PRO A 52 -14.59 3.18 1.36
N ASN A 53 -15.20 3.85 2.34
CA ASN A 53 -14.85 3.75 3.75
C ASN A 53 -16.02 3.04 4.46
N TYR A 54 -15.79 1.82 4.90
CA TYR A 54 -16.85 0.98 5.45
C TYR A 54 -17.15 1.34 6.91
N PHE A 55 -18.38 1.09 7.32
CA PHE A 55 -18.80 1.06 8.71
C PHE A 55 -18.21 -0.18 9.39
N ASN A 56 -18.01 -0.12 10.73
CA ASN A 56 -17.32 -1.19 11.44
C ASN A 56 -18.13 -2.49 11.48
N ASN A 57 -19.46 -2.39 11.62
CA ASN A 57 -20.34 -3.52 11.89
C ASN A 57 -21.37 -3.78 10.78
N SER A 58 -21.22 -3.20 9.59
CA SER A 58 -22.16 -3.37 8.49
C SER A 58 -21.50 -3.23 7.13
N ASP A 59 -22.20 -3.61 6.07
CA ASP A 59 -21.78 -3.40 4.68
C ASP A 59 -22.01 -1.97 4.19
N LYS A 60 -22.52 -1.08 5.04
CA LYS A 60 -22.62 0.34 4.76
C LYS A 60 -21.24 0.94 4.56
N PHE A 61 -21.15 1.88 3.63
CA PHE A 61 -19.93 2.64 3.42
C PHE A 61 -20.24 4.07 3.05
N TRP A 62 -19.28 4.93 3.27
CA TRP A 62 -19.30 6.30 2.80
C TRP A 62 -18.09 6.57 1.91
N TYR A 63 -18.18 7.57 1.06
CA TYR A 63 -17.08 8.00 0.22
C TYR A 63 -17.19 9.48 -0.10
N GLU A 64 -16.04 10.05 -0.37
CA GLU A 64 -15.89 11.42 -0.86
C GLU A 64 -15.89 11.43 -2.38
N TYR A 65 -16.57 12.42 -2.97
CA TYR A 65 -16.62 12.58 -4.41
C TYR A 65 -16.57 14.05 -4.79
N LYS A 66 -15.46 14.48 -5.40
CA LYS A 66 -15.22 15.84 -5.86
C LYS A 66 -15.82 16.05 -7.25
N THR A 67 -16.56 17.14 -7.41
CA THR A 67 -17.16 17.60 -8.68
C THR A 67 -16.80 19.05 -8.94
N SER A 68 -17.24 19.61 -10.08
CA SER A 68 -17.13 21.07 -10.37
C SER A 68 -17.88 21.94 -9.38
N GLU A 69 -18.88 21.39 -8.68
CA GLU A 69 -19.71 22.08 -7.69
C GLU A 69 -19.19 21.89 -6.25
N GLY A 70 -18.00 21.33 -6.10
CA GLY A 70 -17.37 21.04 -4.82
C GLY A 70 -17.40 19.55 -4.48
N THR A 71 -17.01 19.25 -3.24
CA THR A 71 -16.93 17.90 -2.72
C THR A 71 -18.22 17.49 -2.03
N ASN A 72 -18.71 16.31 -2.37
CA ASN A 72 -19.85 15.68 -1.70
C ASN A 72 -19.39 14.43 -0.95
N TRP A 73 -20.03 14.13 0.15
CA TRP A 73 -19.85 12.90 0.91
C TRP A 73 -21.13 12.09 0.84
N TYR A 74 -21.03 10.87 0.34
CA TYR A 74 -22.17 9.98 0.15
C TYR A 74 -22.14 8.83 1.16
N LEU A 75 -23.31 8.49 1.69
CA LEU A 75 -23.54 7.27 2.45
C LEU A 75 -24.31 6.29 1.56
N VAL A 76 -23.78 5.06 1.46
CA VAL A 76 -24.40 3.95 0.73
C VAL A 76 -24.75 2.84 1.70
N ASP A 77 -25.97 2.38 1.60
CA ASP A 77 -26.49 1.21 2.29
C ASP A 77 -26.83 0.14 1.25
N PRO A 78 -25.98 -0.89 1.07
CA PRO A 78 -26.21 -1.93 0.08
C PRO A 78 -27.47 -2.76 0.34
N ASP A 79 -27.79 -3.01 1.62
CA ASP A 79 -28.95 -3.84 2.02
C ASP A 79 -30.26 -3.20 1.61
N SER A 80 -30.40 -1.92 1.88
CA SER A 80 -31.59 -1.14 1.47
C SER A 80 -31.48 -0.59 0.03
N ARG A 81 -30.34 -0.80 -0.66
CA ARG A 81 -30.03 -0.23 -1.98
C ARG A 81 -30.21 1.28 -2.03
N ASN A 82 -29.86 1.95 -0.93
CA ASN A 82 -30.01 3.40 -0.78
C ASN A 82 -28.68 4.12 -0.84
N LYS A 83 -28.66 5.21 -1.60
CA LYS A 83 -27.54 6.17 -1.66
C LYS A 83 -28.08 7.56 -1.32
N ARG A 84 -27.48 8.23 -0.32
CA ARG A 84 -27.83 9.59 0.06
C ARG A 84 -26.59 10.39 0.42
N LEU A 85 -26.72 11.69 0.55
CA LEU A 85 -25.68 12.52 1.14
C LEU A 85 -25.47 12.10 2.61
N LEU A 86 -24.22 12.07 3.05
CA LEU A 86 -23.86 11.82 4.45
C LEU A 86 -24.33 13.00 5.32
N PHE A 87 -24.21 14.22 4.80
CA PHE A 87 -24.69 15.48 5.36
C PHE A 87 -25.00 16.48 4.26
N ASP A 88 -25.88 17.43 4.54
CA ASP A 88 -26.08 18.60 3.72
C ASP A 88 -24.89 19.56 3.94
N ARG A 89 -24.21 19.93 2.86
CA ARG A 89 -23.01 20.78 2.93
C ARG A 89 -23.30 22.21 3.38
N ASP A 90 -24.41 22.75 2.94
CA ASP A 90 -24.78 24.15 3.24
C ASP A 90 -25.23 24.27 4.70
N GLU A 91 -26.02 23.30 5.17
CA GLU A 91 -26.40 23.19 6.58
C GLU A 91 -25.17 23.01 7.48
N LEU A 92 -24.24 22.11 7.10
CA LEU A 92 -23.03 21.87 7.86
C LEU A 92 -22.12 23.11 7.89
N ALA A 93 -21.96 23.80 6.74
CA ALA A 93 -21.19 25.03 6.67
C ALA A 93 -21.80 26.15 7.53
N ALA A 94 -23.12 26.25 7.57
CA ALA A 94 -23.82 27.21 8.43
C ALA A 94 -23.58 26.93 9.92
N GLN A 95 -23.72 25.66 10.37
CA GLN A 95 -23.42 25.24 11.73
C GLN A 95 -21.96 25.53 12.12
N ILE A 96 -21.01 25.21 11.23
CA ILE A 96 -19.59 25.49 11.46
C ILE A 96 -19.36 26.98 11.61
N SER A 97 -19.89 27.80 10.68
CA SER A 97 -19.72 29.26 10.67
C SER A 97 -20.26 29.88 11.96
N GLU A 98 -21.39 29.38 12.46
CA GLU A 98 -21.98 29.83 13.72
C GLU A 98 -21.07 29.49 14.92
N ILE A 99 -20.53 28.28 14.97
CA ILE A 99 -19.71 27.81 16.10
C ILE A 99 -18.35 28.52 16.16
N VAL A 100 -17.69 28.70 15.01
CA VAL A 100 -16.31 29.25 14.98
C VAL A 100 -16.26 30.76 14.74
N ARG A 101 -17.38 31.38 14.35
CA ARG A 101 -17.49 32.80 14.01
C ARG A 101 -16.63 33.21 12.80
N GLU A 102 -16.44 32.29 11.86
CA GLU A 102 -15.81 32.51 10.57
C GLU A 102 -16.72 32.03 9.44
N PRO A 103 -16.78 32.69 8.28
CA PRO A 103 -17.66 32.31 7.19
C PRO A 103 -17.12 31.06 6.45
N PHE A 104 -17.96 30.07 6.30
CA PHE A 104 -17.74 28.89 5.46
C PHE A 104 -18.89 28.70 4.49
N THR A 105 -18.61 28.17 3.31
CA THR A 105 -19.62 27.84 2.30
C THR A 105 -19.61 26.35 2.01
N GLY A 106 -20.77 25.77 1.74
CA GLY A 106 -20.89 24.35 1.43
C GLY A 106 -20.14 23.93 0.16
N GLN A 107 -20.00 24.82 -0.80
CA GLN A 107 -19.27 24.53 -2.05
C GLN A 107 -17.76 24.31 -1.82
N GLN A 108 -17.16 25.05 -0.90
CA GLN A 108 -15.73 25.00 -0.60
C GLN A 108 -15.45 24.62 0.85
N LEU A 109 -16.22 23.67 1.38
CA LEU A 109 -16.04 23.21 2.75
C LEU A 109 -14.76 22.37 2.88
N PRO A 110 -13.70 22.88 3.54
CA PRO A 110 -12.38 22.26 3.56
C PRO A 110 -12.28 21.19 4.66
N ILE A 111 -13.10 20.15 4.56
CA ILE A 111 -13.07 19.02 5.51
C ILE A 111 -11.81 18.22 5.29
N GLU A 112 -11.06 18.02 6.37
CA GLU A 112 -9.86 17.17 6.41
C GLU A 112 -10.06 16.06 7.44
N ASP A 113 -9.46 14.90 7.19
CA ASP A 113 -9.42 13.77 8.12
C ASP A 113 -10.79 13.29 8.62
N LEU A 114 -11.80 13.26 7.72
CA LEU A 114 -13.12 12.71 8.07
C LEU A 114 -13.01 11.24 8.42
N ARG A 115 -13.46 10.87 9.63
CA ARG A 115 -13.39 9.51 10.18
C ARG A 115 -14.65 9.13 10.93
N LEU A 116 -15.10 7.91 10.71
CA LEU A 116 -16.16 7.30 11.50
C LEU A 116 -15.57 6.74 12.81
N LYS A 117 -16.23 6.97 13.94
CA LYS A 117 -15.89 6.34 15.22
C LYS A 117 -16.38 4.90 15.28
N GLU A 118 -15.92 4.16 16.29
CA GLU A 118 -16.32 2.75 16.52
C GLU A 118 -17.82 2.56 16.81
N ASP A 119 -18.53 3.63 17.16
CA ASP A 119 -19.98 3.65 17.41
C ASP A 119 -20.83 3.54 16.13
N ASP A 120 -20.20 3.51 14.95
CA ASP A 120 -20.87 3.52 13.63
C ASP A 120 -21.90 4.66 13.45
N ARG A 121 -21.75 5.72 14.20
CA ARG A 121 -22.70 6.83 14.28
C ARG A 121 -22.04 8.20 14.18
N THR A 122 -20.90 8.35 14.81
CA THR A 122 -20.25 9.65 14.97
C THR A 122 -19.08 9.81 14.03
N PHE A 123 -19.06 10.88 13.25
CA PHE A 123 -17.92 11.29 12.45
C PHE A 123 -17.10 12.35 13.17
N THR A 124 -15.77 12.27 13.03
CA THR A 124 -14.87 13.35 13.46
C THR A 124 -14.11 13.86 12.26
N PHE A 125 -13.82 15.16 12.24
CA PHE A 125 -13.05 15.80 11.17
C PHE A 125 -12.43 17.11 11.65
N SER A 126 -11.52 17.64 10.86
CA SER A 126 -10.96 18.98 11.05
C SER A 126 -11.27 19.89 9.87
N ILE A 127 -11.25 21.18 10.15
CA ILE A 127 -11.37 22.24 9.15
C ILE A 127 -10.29 23.27 9.41
N LYS A 128 -9.62 23.69 8.36
CA LYS A 128 -8.65 24.77 8.39
C LYS A 128 -9.38 26.10 8.26
N GLY A 129 -9.33 26.92 9.30
CA GLY A 129 -9.83 28.29 9.29
C GLY A 129 -8.71 29.33 9.27
N THR A 130 -9.07 30.59 9.32
CA THR A 130 -8.14 31.73 9.31
C THR A 130 -7.29 31.77 10.59
N ASN A 131 -7.87 31.39 11.73
CA ASN A 131 -7.22 31.45 13.05
C ASN A 131 -6.64 30.08 13.48
N GLY A 132 -6.59 29.09 12.59
CA GLY A 132 -6.05 27.76 12.87
C GLY A 132 -7.03 26.64 12.53
N ASN A 133 -6.74 25.44 13.01
CA ASN A 133 -7.56 24.27 12.76
C ASN A 133 -8.67 24.14 13.83
N TYR A 134 -9.87 23.92 13.37
CA TYR A 134 -11.03 23.59 14.18
C TYR A 134 -11.36 22.13 14.06
N PHE A 135 -11.80 21.50 15.16
CA PHE A 135 -12.08 20.07 15.23
C PHE A 135 -13.53 19.85 15.62
N PHE A 136 -14.17 18.89 14.96
CA PHE A 136 -15.60 18.65 15.10
C PHE A 136 -15.92 17.18 15.26
N SER A 137 -17.04 16.94 15.95
CA SER A 137 -17.75 15.66 16.03
C SER A 137 -19.15 15.87 15.46
N TYR A 138 -19.55 15.04 14.51
CA TYR A 138 -20.83 15.09 13.81
C TYR A 138 -21.60 13.79 14.00
N ASP A 139 -22.75 13.86 14.63
CA ASP A 139 -23.70 12.76 14.77
C ASP A 139 -24.59 12.72 13.51
N TYR A 140 -24.32 11.80 12.59
CA TYR A 140 -25.00 11.78 11.28
C TYR A 140 -26.50 11.46 11.35
N PRO A 141 -27.04 10.64 12.31
CA PRO A 141 -28.47 10.43 12.40
C PRO A 141 -29.27 11.65 12.85
N SER A 142 -28.69 12.50 13.70
CA SER A 142 -29.37 13.70 14.22
C SER A 142 -28.90 15.00 13.55
N SER A 143 -27.95 14.93 12.60
CA SER A 143 -27.31 16.09 11.94
C SER A 143 -26.70 17.09 12.94
N ARG A 144 -26.31 16.65 14.12
CA ARG A 144 -25.78 17.50 15.18
C ARG A 144 -24.28 17.63 15.12
N LEU A 145 -23.81 18.88 14.99
CA LEU A 145 -22.40 19.22 15.05
C LEU A 145 -22.00 19.69 16.44
N THR A 146 -20.83 19.27 16.90
CA THR A 146 -20.24 19.70 18.17
C THR A 146 -18.75 20.00 17.96
N ARG A 147 -18.28 21.15 18.49
CA ARG A 147 -16.86 21.47 18.50
C ARG A 147 -16.15 20.61 19.55
N ILE A 148 -15.03 20.01 19.17
CA ILE A 148 -14.20 19.16 20.03
C ILE A 148 -12.76 19.65 20.04
N THR A 149 -11.91 19.03 20.85
CA THR A 149 -10.47 19.28 20.85
C THR A 149 -9.73 18.30 19.92
N LYS A 150 -8.52 18.64 19.54
CA LYS A 150 -7.67 17.77 18.70
C LYS A 150 -7.49 16.37 19.31
N ASN A 151 -7.39 16.29 20.64
CA ASN A 151 -7.16 15.03 21.35
C ASN A 151 -8.37 14.08 21.32
N GLU A 152 -9.56 14.58 20.97
CA GLU A 152 -10.76 13.76 20.83
C GLU A 152 -10.91 13.14 19.43
N ILE A 153 -10.05 13.54 18.47
CA ILE A 153 -9.97 12.88 17.17
C ILE A 153 -9.10 11.61 17.32
N PRO A 154 -9.61 10.43 16.94
CA PRO A 154 -8.82 9.20 17.00
C PRO A 154 -7.51 9.35 16.21
N ALA A 155 -6.38 9.06 16.83
CA ALA A 155 -5.10 9.09 16.16
C ALA A 155 -5.04 8.00 15.06
N LYS A 156 -4.48 8.34 13.90
CA LYS A 156 -4.22 7.35 12.84
C LYS A 156 -2.95 6.58 13.19
N ILE A 157 -3.12 5.47 13.89
CA ILE A 157 -1.99 4.63 14.31
C ILE A 157 -1.57 3.75 13.12
N ARG A 158 -0.33 3.89 12.69
CA ARG A 158 0.24 3.13 11.56
C ARG A 158 1.33 2.15 11.97
N TRP A 159 1.83 2.23 13.20
CA TRP A 159 2.97 1.44 13.66
C TRP A 159 2.55 0.11 14.30
N ALA A 160 1.31 -0.05 14.71
CA ALA A 160 0.84 -1.16 15.51
C ALA A 160 0.42 -2.38 14.66
N ASN A 161 0.92 -3.55 15.04
CA ASN A 161 0.41 -4.84 14.59
C ASN A 161 -0.36 -5.48 15.76
N ILE A 162 -1.67 -5.26 15.79
CA ILE A 162 -2.55 -5.76 16.86
C ILE A 162 -2.85 -7.24 16.62
N SER A 163 -2.76 -8.08 17.67
CA SER A 163 -3.14 -9.48 17.58
C SER A 163 -4.65 -9.66 17.36
N PRO A 164 -5.10 -10.74 16.68
CA PRO A 164 -6.53 -10.98 16.42
C PRO A 164 -7.38 -11.06 17.69
N ASP A 165 -6.81 -11.55 18.78
CA ASP A 165 -7.48 -11.65 20.10
C ASP A 165 -7.43 -10.33 20.90
N LYS A 166 -6.85 -9.26 20.32
CA LYS A 166 -6.67 -7.94 20.98
C LYS A 166 -5.96 -7.98 22.32
N LYS A 167 -5.03 -8.91 22.54
CA LYS A 167 -4.26 -8.96 23.80
C LYS A 167 -2.90 -8.33 23.67
N ARG A 168 -2.29 -8.35 22.47
CA ARG A 168 -0.90 -7.95 22.24
C ARG A 168 -0.78 -7.06 21.02
N VAL A 169 0.25 -6.21 21.02
CA VAL A 169 0.62 -5.35 19.89
C VAL A 169 2.11 -5.46 19.64
N VAL A 170 2.50 -5.81 18.43
CA VAL A 170 3.89 -5.89 18.00
C VAL A 170 4.25 -4.68 17.15
N PHE A 171 5.46 -4.15 17.32
CA PHE A 171 5.99 -3.01 16.59
C PHE A 171 7.52 -3.06 16.55
N ALA A 172 8.13 -2.28 15.66
CA ALA A 172 9.58 -2.08 15.65
C ALA A 172 9.93 -0.77 16.36
N LYS A 173 11.09 -0.75 17.02
CA LYS A 173 11.70 0.43 17.64
C LYS A 173 13.21 0.23 17.66
N ASP A 174 13.96 1.25 17.20
CA ASP A 174 15.40 1.20 17.13
C ASP A 174 15.94 -0.10 16.50
N LEU A 175 15.36 -0.47 15.35
CA LEU A 175 15.69 -1.65 14.55
C LEU A 175 15.36 -3.00 15.20
N ASN A 176 14.83 -3.00 16.42
CA ASN A 176 14.43 -4.20 17.16
C ASN A 176 12.92 -4.38 17.19
N LEU A 177 12.48 -5.61 17.41
CA LEU A 177 11.09 -5.97 17.56
C LEU A 177 10.67 -5.90 19.04
N TYR A 178 9.52 -5.31 19.30
CA TYR A 178 8.93 -5.16 20.63
C TYR A 178 7.49 -5.63 20.65
N VAL A 179 7.03 -6.01 21.83
CA VAL A 179 5.63 -6.30 22.13
C VAL A 179 5.16 -5.52 23.34
N MET A 180 3.89 -5.11 23.33
CA MET A 180 3.20 -4.54 24.49
C MET A 180 1.81 -5.18 24.65
N SER A 181 1.19 -4.99 25.81
CA SER A 181 -0.21 -5.34 26.00
C SER A 181 -1.13 -4.41 25.21
N TYR A 182 -2.34 -4.87 24.91
CA TYR A 182 -3.33 -4.01 24.26
C TYR A 182 -3.73 -2.82 25.14
N GLU A 183 -3.73 -3.00 26.47
CA GLU A 183 -3.96 -1.90 27.43
C GLU A 183 -2.88 -0.81 27.33
N ASP A 184 -1.61 -1.21 27.24
CA ASP A 184 -0.49 -0.26 27.07
C ASP A 184 -0.53 0.40 25.70
N TYR A 185 -0.99 -0.31 24.67
CA TYR A 185 -1.26 0.29 23.35
C TYR A 185 -2.32 1.40 23.44
N GLU A 186 -3.42 1.19 24.16
CA GLU A 186 -4.44 2.23 24.34
C GLU A 186 -3.89 3.45 25.07
N LYS A 187 -3.00 3.25 26.09
CA LYS A 187 -2.29 4.35 26.73
C LYS A 187 -1.37 5.06 25.72
N ALA A 188 -0.62 4.31 24.91
CA ALA A 188 0.30 4.86 23.91
C ALA A 188 -0.41 5.66 22.81
N VAL A 189 -1.63 5.29 22.46
CA VAL A 189 -2.50 6.04 21.53
C VAL A 189 -2.92 7.39 22.12
N LYS A 190 -3.25 7.41 23.41
CA LYS A 190 -3.68 8.63 24.12
C LYS A 190 -2.50 9.55 24.45
N ASN A 191 -1.42 8.98 24.93
CA ASN A 191 -0.19 9.70 25.28
C ASN A 191 1.05 8.83 24.94
N PRO A 192 1.72 9.07 23.80
CA PRO A 192 2.87 8.28 23.39
C PRO A 192 4.05 8.28 24.38
N GLU A 193 4.14 9.32 25.20
CA GLU A 193 5.22 9.54 26.19
C GLU A 193 4.85 9.10 27.61
N ASP A 194 3.74 8.36 27.77
CA ASP A 194 3.34 7.86 29.07
C ASP A 194 4.36 6.86 29.63
N LYS A 195 4.94 7.19 30.78
CA LYS A 195 5.98 6.40 31.44
C LYS A 195 5.50 5.09 32.06
N THR A 196 4.20 4.87 32.13
CA THR A 196 3.60 3.64 32.67
C THR A 196 3.47 2.55 31.59
N ILE A 197 3.74 2.87 30.32
CA ILE A 197 3.71 1.93 29.22
C ILE A 197 4.86 0.94 29.36
N SER A 198 4.54 -0.35 29.35
CA SER A 198 5.52 -1.42 29.36
C SER A 198 5.77 -1.93 27.94
N GLU A 199 7.01 -1.86 27.48
CA GLU A 199 7.46 -2.39 26.19
C GLU A 199 8.49 -3.48 26.43
N ILE A 200 8.24 -4.68 25.92
CA ILE A 200 9.12 -5.83 26.07
C ILE A 200 9.86 -6.05 24.75
N ALA A 201 11.19 -6.00 24.79
CA ALA A 201 12.01 -6.30 23.61
C ALA A 201 11.96 -7.81 23.31
N LEU A 202 11.56 -8.16 22.08
CA LEU A 202 11.63 -9.52 21.56
C LEU A 202 12.99 -9.79 20.91
N THR A 203 13.68 -8.74 20.46
CA THR A 203 15.05 -8.80 19.91
C THR A 203 15.89 -7.66 20.46
N THR A 204 17.23 -7.86 20.45
CA THR A 204 18.22 -6.86 20.91
C THR A 204 19.44 -6.79 19.99
N ASP A 205 19.36 -7.45 18.83
CA ASP A 205 20.44 -7.60 17.86
C ASP A 205 20.28 -6.70 16.62
N GLY A 206 19.27 -5.80 16.63
CA GLY A 206 19.10 -4.78 15.61
C GLY A 206 20.27 -3.78 15.62
N GLU A 207 20.84 -3.55 14.45
CA GLU A 207 21.97 -2.62 14.25
C GLU A 207 21.81 -1.87 12.93
N LYS A 208 22.69 -0.89 12.66
CA LYS A 208 22.66 -0.16 11.40
C LYS A 208 22.65 -1.11 10.21
N ASP A 209 21.71 -0.88 9.29
CA ASP A 209 21.49 -1.66 8.07
C ASP A 209 21.06 -3.13 8.30
N PHE A 210 20.73 -3.48 9.55
CA PHE A 210 20.26 -4.80 9.94
C PHE A 210 19.15 -4.68 11.00
N GLY A 211 17.88 -4.93 10.64
CA GLY A 211 16.83 -4.78 11.63
C GLY A 211 15.42 -4.94 11.14
N PHE A 212 14.49 -4.83 12.10
CA PHE A 212 13.06 -4.79 11.88
C PHE A 212 12.56 -3.36 11.65
N GLY A 213 11.43 -3.22 10.96
CA GLY A 213 10.81 -1.92 10.68
C GLY A 213 11.56 -1.08 9.66
N MET A 214 12.55 -1.67 8.98
CA MET A 214 13.22 -1.03 7.85
C MET A 214 12.33 -1.10 6.62
N PRO A 215 12.10 0.03 5.92
CA PRO A 215 11.43 -0.01 4.64
C PRO A 215 12.29 -0.72 3.60
N ARG A 216 11.65 -1.36 2.63
CA ARG A 216 12.35 -2.13 1.59
C ARG A 216 13.21 -1.29 0.65
N THR A 217 13.04 0.04 0.62
CA THR A 217 13.70 0.93 -0.34
C THR A 217 14.13 2.24 0.29
N PHE A 218 15.35 2.66 -0.01
CA PHE A 218 15.83 4.03 -0.08
C PHE A 218 15.72 4.88 1.20
N LEU A 219 16.06 4.36 2.36
CA LEU A 219 16.21 5.22 3.53
C LEU A 219 17.60 5.08 4.16
N ASN A 220 18.14 6.21 4.56
CA ASN A 220 19.23 6.24 5.49
C ASN A 220 18.75 5.66 6.81
N THR A 221 19.28 4.50 7.21
CA THR A 221 18.89 3.77 8.41
C THR A 221 19.24 4.52 9.69
N ASP A 222 20.13 5.51 9.63
CA ASP A 222 20.46 6.40 10.76
C ASP A 222 19.21 7.14 11.28
N THR A 223 18.20 7.37 10.43
CA THR A 223 16.93 8.00 10.84
C THR A 223 15.95 7.04 11.51
N LEU A 224 16.28 5.75 11.57
CA LEU A 224 15.39 4.74 12.15
C LEU A 224 15.61 4.55 13.65
N CYS A 225 16.75 4.95 14.18
CA CYS A 225 17.07 4.93 15.61
C CYS A 225 16.66 6.24 16.29
N ASP A 226 15.38 6.62 16.19
CA ASP A 226 14.79 7.83 16.74
C ASP A 226 13.89 7.57 17.95
N HIS A 227 13.97 6.38 18.53
CA HIS A 227 13.17 5.88 19.66
C HIS A 227 11.66 5.87 19.43
N LYS A 228 11.20 6.05 18.17
CA LYS A 228 9.78 6.00 17.83
C LYS A 228 9.33 4.61 17.43
N ARG A 229 8.09 4.31 17.74
CA ARG A 229 7.42 3.08 17.30
C ARG A 229 7.18 3.12 15.79
N LYS A 230 7.57 2.05 15.10
CA LYS A 230 7.46 1.89 13.64
C LYS A 230 6.73 0.61 13.28
N TYR A 231 6.11 0.61 12.12
CA TYR A 231 5.48 -0.59 11.56
C TYR A 231 6.55 -1.62 11.22
N VAL A 232 6.26 -2.87 11.51
CA VAL A 232 7.04 -4.01 11.05
C VAL A 232 6.20 -4.85 10.08
N MET A 233 6.82 -5.27 8.98
CA MET A 233 6.17 -6.18 8.05
C MET A 233 6.09 -7.56 8.69
N GLY A 234 4.89 -7.98 9.01
CA GLY A 234 4.65 -9.25 9.68
C GLY A 234 3.17 -9.57 9.79
N ASN A 235 2.86 -10.78 10.21
CA ASN A 235 1.50 -11.30 10.33
C ASN A 235 1.34 -12.16 11.58
N TRP A 236 0.19 -12.00 12.22
CA TRP A 236 -0.25 -12.84 13.32
C TRP A 236 -0.87 -14.15 12.82
N SER A 237 -0.65 -15.24 13.56
CA SER A 237 -1.52 -16.42 13.45
C SER A 237 -2.94 -16.07 13.89
N PRO A 238 -3.98 -16.74 13.36
CA PRO A 238 -5.38 -16.45 13.70
C PRO A 238 -5.70 -16.49 15.19
N ASP A 239 -5.01 -17.32 15.97
CA ASP A 239 -5.16 -17.42 17.44
C ASP A 239 -4.36 -16.37 18.23
N GLY A 240 -3.55 -15.54 17.56
CA GLY A 240 -2.73 -14.52 18.22
C GLY A 240 -1.51 -15.04 18.97
N ARG A 241 -1.16 -16.33 18.83
CA ARG A 241 0.01 -16.92 19.48
C ARG A 241 1.32 -16.61 18.75
N TYR A 242 1.33 -16.81 17.43
CA TYR A 242 2.54 -16.64 16.63
C TYR A 242 2.53 -15.34 15.85
N PHE A 243 3.70 -14.74 15.73
CA PHE A 243 3.93 -13.59 14.85
C PHE A 243 5.08 -13.91 13.91
N VAL A 244 4.82 -13.82 12.60
CA VAL A 244 5.84 -13.95 11.55
C VAL A 244 6.27 -12.58 11.11
N ALA A 245 7.57 -12.32 11.09
CA ALA A 245 8.13 -11.02 10.69
C ALA A 245 9.34 -11.17 9.77
N THR A 246 9.53 -10.18 8.91
CA THR A 246 10.73 -10.07 8.09
C THR A 246 11.71 -9.07 8.70
N LEU A 247 12.99 -9.44 8.70
CA LEU A 247 14.12 -8.58 9.03
C LEU A 247 14.89 -8.29 7.72
N SER A 248 15.25 -7.04 7.52
CA SER A 248 16.08 -6.64 6.38
C SER A 248 17.56 -6.55 6.78
N ASP A 249 18.41 -7.19 5.98
CA ASP A 249 19.87 -7.07 6.08
C ASP A 249 20.43 -6.40 4.83
N GLN A 250 20.99 -5.21 4.98
CA GLN A 250 21.55 -4.41 3.90
C GLN A 250 23.03 -4.09 4.14
N ARG A 251 23.69 -4.76 5.10
CA ARG A 251 25.07 -4.46 5.51
C ARG A 251 26.06 -4.61 4.36
N GLU A 252 25.84 -5.56 3.46
CA GLU A 252 26.67 -5.80 2.27
C GLU A 252 26.33 -4.89 1.08
N VAL A 253 25.24 -4.11 1.16
CA VAL A 253 24.82 -3.20 0.09
C VAL A 253 25.65 -1.90 0.17
N GLN A 254 26.15 -1.43 -0.97
CA GLN A 254 26.91 -0.20 -1.04
C GLN A 254 26.01 1.05 -0.95
N ASP A 255 26.60 2.15 -0.52
CA ASP A 255 25.92 3.43 -0.42
C ASP A 255 25.86 4.14 -1.78
N LEU A 256 24.70 4.66 -2.12
CA LEU A 256 24.49 5.63 -3.19
C LEU A 256 24.35 7.03 -2.61
N TRP A 257 25.04 7.99 -3.19
CA TRP A 257 25.02 9.38 -2.78
C TRP A 257 24.25 10.24 -3.78
N VAL A 258 23.31 11.01 -3.27
CA VAL A 258 22.50 11.93 -4.07
C VAL A 258 22.54 13.32 -3.45
N ILE A 259 22.77 14.32 -4.30
CA ILE A 259 22.72 15.72 -3.86
C ILE A 259 21.28 16.23 -4.04
N ASN A 260 20.63 16.59 -2.93
CA ASN A 260 19.38 17.32 -2.96
C ASN A 260 19.68 18.81 -3.19
N SER A 261 19.69 19.20 -4.46
CA SER A 261 20.06 20.56 -4.90
C SER A 261 19.03 21.62 -4.54
N ILE A 262 17.79 21.23 -4.24
CA ILE A 262 16.69 22.15 -3.90
C ILE A 262 16.48 22.32 -2.38
N ALA A 263 17.25 21.62 -1.56
CA ALA A 263 17.20 21.76 -0.11
C ALA A 263 17.57 23.20 0.32
N LYS A 264 16.93 23.69 1.38
CA LYS A 264 17.18 25.02 1.94
C LYS A 264 17.73 24.90 3.35
N PRO A 265 18.65 25.78 3.77
CA PRO A 265 19.22 26.93 3.05
C PRO A 265 20.34 26.57 2.05
N ARG A 266 20.79 25.32 2.01
CA ARG A 266 21.86 24.82 1.12
C ARG A 266 21.53 23.42 0.62
N PRO A 267 22.13 22.98 -0.50
CA PRO A 267 22.08 21.59 -0.93
C PRO A 267 22.56 20.63 0.17
N THR A 268 21.92 19.48 0.29
CA THR A 268 22.28 18.43 1.24
C THR A 268 22.71 17.16 0.50
N LEU A 269 23.62 16.40 1.11
CA LEU A 269 23.97 15.06 0.66
C LEU A 269 23.02 14.06 1.30
N GLU A 270 22.36 13.26 0.48
CA GLU A 270 21.55 12.13 0.92
C GLU A 270 22.28 10.84 0.58
N THR A 271 22.37 9.93 1.55
CA THR A 271 23.06 8.64 1.42
C THR A 271 22.06 7.54 1.74
N TYR A 272 21.98 6.51 0.88
CA TYR A 272 21.13 5.35 1.11
C TYR A 272 21.71 4.10 0.42
N LYS A 273 21.32 2.93 0.92
CA LYS A 273 21.73 1.64 0.37
C LYS A 273 21.10 1.40 -0.99
N TYR A 274 21.94 1.15 -2.00
CA TYR A 274 21.48 0.88 -3.35
C TYR A 274 22.44 -0.02 -4.10
N GLN A 275 21.99 -1.20 -4.49
CA GLN A 275 22.78 -2.12 -5.28
C GLN A 275 22.79 -1.67 -6.76
N MET A 276 23.96 -1.31 -7.27
CA MET A 276 24.16 -1.00 -8.69
C MET A 276 24.25 -2.30 -9.52
N PRO A 277 23.91 -2.25 -10.82
CA PRO A 277 24.11 -3.40 -11.69
C PRO A 277 25.56 -3.90 -11.66
N GLY A 278 25.73 -5.21 -11.45
CA GLY A 278 27.05 -5.85 -11.38
C GLY A 278 27.67 -5.94 -9.98
N GLU A 279 27.13 -5.27 -8.98
CA GLU A 279 27.59 -5.40 -7.60
C GLU A 279 27.12 -6.71 -6.95
N ALA A 280 27.98 -7.28 -6.11
CA ALA A 280 27.72 -8.56 -5.46
C ALA A 280 26.79 -8.46 -4.26
N GLY A 281 26.83 -7.36 -3.51
CA GLY A 281 26.00 -7.15 -2.33
C GLY A 281 24.55 -6.83 -2.68
N SER A 282 23.60 -7.54 -2.09
CA SER A 282 22.17 -7.31 -2.27
C SER A 282 21.45 -7.31 -0.91
N PRO A 283 20.29 -6.62 -0.80
CA PRO A 283 19.47 -6.72 0.39
C PRO A 283 19.01 -8.18 0.60
N ILE A 284 19.20 -8.70 1.81
CA ILE A 284 18.74 -10.02 2.22
C ILE A 284 17.55 -9.85 3.15
N VAL A 285 16.53 -10.67 2.96
CA VAL A 285 15.35 -10.71 3.83
C VAL A 285 15.39 -12.02 4.62
N HIS A 286 15.51 -11.90 5.94
CA HIS A 286 15.37 -13.02 6.86
C HIS A 286 13.91 -13.14 7.32
N LEU A 287 13.45 -14.36 7.53
CA LEU A 287 12.11 -14.64 8.02
C LEU A 287 12.18 -15.25 9.42
N TYR A 288 11.46 -14.66 10.36
CA TYR A 288 11.42 -15.10 11.74
C TYR A 288 10.01 -15.41 12.21
N LEU A 289 9.88 -16.48 12.98
CA LEU A 289 8.70 -16.85 13.75
C LEU A 289 8.95 -16.54 15.23
N PHE A 290 7.99 -15.83 15.85
CA PHE A 290 7.98 -15.54 17.29
C PHE A 290 6.80 -16.26 17.96
N ASP A 291 7.07 -17.06 19.01
CA ASP A 291 6.04 -17.69 19.86
C ASP A 291 5.79 -16.78 21.06
N LEU A 292 4.71 -15.98 21.03
CA LEU A 292 4.41 -14.96 22.04
C LEU A 292 3.83 -15.54 23.34
N GLU A 293 3.48 -16.82 23.36
CA GLU A 293 3.11 -17.54 24.59
C GLU A 293 4.35 -18.11 25.31
N ASN A 294 5.45 -18.27 24.57
CA ASN A 294 6.69 -18.82 25.09
C ASN A 294 7.80 -17.75 25.17
N ALA A 295 7.52 -16.66 25.90
CA ALA A 295 8.42 -15.53 26.11
C ALA A 295 8.99 -14.92 24.82
N GLY A 296 8.24 -14.99 23.71
CA GLY A 296 8.68 -14.47 22.42
C GLY A 296 9.84 -15.27 21.80
N LYS A 297 9.97 -16.55 22.09
CA LYS A 297 11.00 -17.40 21.50
C LYS A 297 11.06 -17.23 19.99
N ARG A 298 12.21 -16.76 19.49
CA ARG A 298 12.48 -16.52 18.09
C ARG A 298 13.03 -17.77 17.41
N LYS A 299 12.49 -18.10 16.23
CA LYS A 299 13.04 -19.10 15.32
C LYS A 299 13.23 -18.47 13.94
N GLU A 300 14.43 -18.58 13.39
CA GLU A 300 14.68 -18.25 11.99
C GLU A 300 14.17 -19.38 11.09
N ILE A 301 13.47 -19.02 10.02
CA ILE A 301 12.94 -19.96 9.03
C ILE A 301 13.80 -19.83 7.78
N ARG A 302 14.40 -20.95 7.36
CA ARG A 302 15.20 -20.98 6.14
C ARG A 302 14.30 -20.84 4.90
N VAL A 303 14.55 -19.78 4.13
CA VAL A 303 13.83 -19.46 2.90
C VAL A 303 14.71 -19.49 1.66
N ASP A 304 16.00 -19.83 1.81
CA ASP A 304 17.01 -19.74 0.76
C ASP A 304 16.71 -20.67 -0.41
N CYS A 305 16.81 -20.15 -1.63
CA CYS A 305 16.72 -20.91 -2.87
C CYS A 305 17.39 -20.18 -4.04
N PHE A 306 17.05 -18.90 -4.22
CA PHE A 306 17.61 -18.09 -5.29
C PHE A 306 18.57 -17.06 -4.70
N LYS A 307 19.70 -16.85 -5.38
CA LYS A 307 20.56 -15.73 -5.02
C LYS A 307 19.76 -14.42 -5.14
N ASP A 308 19.89 -13.53 -4.17
CA ASP A 308 19.27 -12.19 -4.16
C ASP A 308 17.73 -12.24 -4.29
N GLN A 309 17.10 -13.24 -3.73
CA GLN A 309 15.65 -13.46 -3.82
C GLN A 309 14.83 -12.39 -3.12
N ILE A 310 13.62 -12.18 -3.63
CA ILE A 310 12.60 -11.34 -3.02
C ILE A 310 11.61 -12.24 -2.29
N ILE A 311 11.37 -11.97 -1.01
CA ILE A 311 10.35 -12.65 -0.20
C ILE A 311 9.14 -11.77 -0.07
N ASN A 312 7.97 -12.25 -0.51
CA ASN A 312 6.68 -11.63 -0.29
C ASN A 312 5.85 -12.55 0.61
N LEU A 313 5.46 -12.01 1.76
CA LEU A 313 4.47 -12.67 2.59
C LEU A 313 3.13 -12.60 1.85
N ALA A 314 2.60 -13.77 1.48
CA ALA A 314 1.32 -13.86 0.79
C ALA A 314 0.20 -13.28 1.65
N SER A 315 -0.80 -12.70 1.00
CA SER A 315 -1.78 -11.92 1.71
C SER A 315 -3.21 -12.29 1.32
N LYS A 316 -4.03 -12.60 2.30
CA LYS A 316 -5.48 -12.60 2.17
C LYS A 316 -5.97 -11.21 2.59
N PRO A 317 -6.83 -10.51 1.82
CA PRO A 317 -7.43 -9.28 2.27
C PRO A 317 -8.14 -9.50 3.60
N ASP A 318 -7.87 -8.64 4.57
CA ASP A 318 -8.57 -8.67 5.86
C ASP A 318 -10.04 -8.31 5.66
N LYS A 319 -10.94 -9.14 6.17
CA LYS A 319 -12.37 -8.84 6.22
C LYS A 319 -12.71 -7.76 7.26
N GLU A 320 -11.81 -7.52 8.22
CA GLU A 320 -11.93 -6.42 9.17
C GLU A 320 -11.57 -5.10 8.48
N ARG A 321 -12.54 -4.40 8.00
CA ARG A 321 -12.51 -3.17 7.20
C ARG A 321 -11.96 -1.94 7.95
N THR A 322 -10.95 -2.13 8.77
CA THR A 322 -10.36 -1.08 9.63
C THR A 322 -9.48 -0.07 8.87
N GLY A 323 -9.42 -0.15 7.53
CA GLY A 323 -8.58 0.71 6.69
C GLY A 323 -7.08 0.39 6.78
N LEU A 324 -6.69 -0.61 7.55
CA LEU A 324 -5.38 -1.22 7.58
C LEU A 324 -5.52 -2.59 6.92
N THR A 325 -5.23 -2.68 5.63
CA THR A 325 -5.23 -3.96 4.91
C THR A 325 -4.17 -4.85 5.53
N ARG A 326 -4.56 -5.71 6.44
CA ARG A 326 -3.70 -6.74 7.02
C ARG A 326 -3.92 -7.99 6.22
N ASN A 327 -2.93 -8.32 5.49
CA ASN A 327 -2.91 -9.50 4.66
C ASN A 327 -2.53 -10.70 5.53
N SER A 328 -3.46 -11.61 5.79
CA SER A 328 -3.16 -12.84 6.52
C SER A 328 -2.52 -13.86 5.59
N ILE A 329 -1.38 -14.35 5.98
CA ILE A 329 -0.67 -15.43 5.30
C ILE A 329 -1.03 -16.80 5.84
N TRP A 330 -1.73 -16.86 6.97
CA TRP A 330 -2.20 -18.07 7.63
C TRP A 330 -3.53 -18.51 7.01
N LEU A 331 -3.61 -19.76 6.63
CA LEU A 331 -4.66 -20.20 5.73
C LEU A 331 -5.33 -21.45 6.28
N GLY A 332 -6.41 -21.20 7.01
CA GLY A 332 -7.29 -22.25 7.50
C GLY A 332 -6.93 -22.87 8.84
N ASP A 333 -5.70 -22.70 9.33
CA ASP A 333 -5.27 -23.15 10.66
C ASP A 333 -4.20 -22.23 11.27
N ASN A 334 -3.80 -22.52 12.52
CA ASN A 334 -2.73 -21.82 13.21
C ASN A 334 -1.35 -22.48 13.03
N GLN A 335 -1.23 -23.45 12.13
CA GLN A 335 -0.02 -24.28 11.98
C GLN A 335 0.72 -23.99 10.68
N THR A 336 0.00 -23.57 9.62
CA THR A 336 0.60 -23.42 8.30
C THR A 336 0.38 -22.02 7.76
N PHE A 337 1.43 -21.42 7.24
CA PHE A 337 1.34 -20.17 6.48
C PHE A 337 2.06 -20.26 5.13
N TYR A 338 1.79 -19.29 4.26
CA TYR A 338 2.28 -19.29 2.89
C TYR A 338 3.01 -18.00 2.57
N LEU A 339 3.98 -18.08 1.69
CA LEU A 339 4.75 -16.95 1.18
C LEU A 339 5.14 -17.18 -0.28
N THR A 340 5.52 -16.11 -0.95
CA THR A 340 6.07 -16.18 -2.31
C THR A 340 7.53 -15.77 -2.27
N ARG A 341 8.40 -16.54 -2.89
CA ARG A 341 9.78 -16.13 -3.18
C ARG A 341 9.99 -15.98 -4.69
N VAL A 342 10.70 -14.96 -5.07
CA VAL A 342 10.91 -14.57 -6.47
C VAL A 342 12.39 -14.37 -6.69
N SER A 343 12.93 -14.91 -7.79
CA SER A 343 14.32 -14.64 -8.18
C SER A 343 14.49 -13.18 -8.60
N ARG A 344 15.70 -12.64 -8.44
CA ARG A 344 16.03 -11.26 -8.77
C ARG A 344 15.71 -10.90 -10.23
N ASP A 345 15.90 -11.84 -11.15
CA ASP A 345 15.60 -11.68 -12.58
C ASP A 345 14.11 -11.82 -12.92
N MET A 346 13.26 -12.03 -11.92
CA MET A 346 11.81 -12.21 -12.05
C MET A 346 11.39 -13.40 -12.94
N LYS A 347 12.26 -14.38 -13.16
CA LYS A 347 11.99 -15.53 -14.03
C LYS A 347 11.63 -16.82 -13.30
N ARG A 348 11.73 -16.78 -11.97
CA ARG A 348 11.43 -17.93 -11.10
C ARG A 348 10.59 -17.47 -9.94
N VAL A 349 9.42 -18.06 -9.78
CA VAL A 349 8.47 -17.77 -8.71
C VAL A 349 8.10 -19.07 -8.03
N ASP A 350 8.27 -19.13 -6.71
CA ASP A 350 7.80 -20.25 -5.89
C ASP A 350 6.73 -19.74 -4.93
N ILE A 351 5.62 -20.46 -4.87
CA ILE A 351 4.69 -20.37 -3.74
C ILE A 351 5.15 -21.41 -2.73
N CYS A 352 5.43 -20.95 -1.53
CA CYS A 352 5.96 -21.78 -0.45
C CYS A 352 4.97 -21.89 0.70
N SER A 353 4.94 -23.04 1.35
CA SER A 353 4.29 -23.25 2.65
C SER A 353 5.33 -23.44 3.74
N TYR A 354 4.98 -23.08 4.96
CA TYR A 354 5.74 -23.37 6.17
C TYR A 354 4.80 -23.91 7.23
N THR A 355 5.13 -25.03 7.82
CA THR A 355 4.40 -25.60 8.96
C THR A 355 5.19 -25.42 10.25
N ILE A 356 4.53 -25.02 11.33
CA ILE A 356 5.16 -24.78 12.63
C ILE A 356 5.94 -26.04 13.05
N GLY A 357 7.20 -25.86 13.42
CA GLY A 357 8.11 -26.94 13.79
C GLY A 357 9.11 -27.33 12.71
N GLU A 358 8.83 -27.04 11.44
CA GLU A 358 9.80 -27.26 10.35
C GLU A 358 10.96 -26.25 10.41
N ASP A 359 12.07 -26.58 9.75
CA ASP A 359 13.27 -25.70 9.71
C ASP A 359 13.31 -24.81 8.48
N SER A 360 12.57 -25.15 7.43
CA SER A 360 12.57 -24.42 6.16
C SER A 360 11.19 -24.44 5.50
N VAL A 361 10.99 -23.52 4.59
CA VAL A 361 9.81 -23.51 3.73
C VAL A 361 9.89 -24.62 2.70
N LYS A 362 8.73 -25.11 2.26
CA LYS A 362 8.56 -26.05 1.17
C LYS A 362 7.92 -25.35 -0.03
N ALA A 363 8.57 -25.40 -1.19
CA ALA A 363 7.95 -24.95 -2.43
C ALA A 363 6.83 -25.93 -2.83
N ILE A 364 5.62 -25.43 -3.02
CA ILE A 364 4.44 -26.21 -3.41
C ILE A 364 3.97 -25.90 -4.83
N ILE A 365 4.25 -24.71 -5.34
CA ILE A 365 4.03 -24.34 -6.75
C ILE A 365 5.30 -23.67 -7.23
N GLU A 366 5.83 -24.14 -8.35
CA GLU A 366 7.04 -23.57 -8.98
C GLU A 366 6.71 -23.09 -10.39
N GLU A 367 6.99 -21.82 -10.66
CA GLU A 367 6.88 -21.25 -11.99
C GLU A 367 8.24 -20.82 -12.53
N ARG A 368 8.46 -21.13 -13.81
CA ARG A 368 9.71 -20.87 -14.51
C ARG A 368 9.39 -20.42 -15.92
N LEU A 369 9.69 -19.15 -16.22
CA LEU A 369 9.56 -18.58 -17.55
C LEU A 369 10.88 -17.96 -18.02
N ASN A 370 11.04 -17.79 -19.31
CA ASN A 370 12.19 -17.07 -19.89
C ASN A 370 12.00 -15.56 -19.95
N THR A 371 10.80 -15.10 -19.57
CA THR A 371 10.40 -13.68 -19.48
C THR A 371 10.25 -13.25 -18.02
N SER A 372 10.23 -11.94 -17.77
CA SER A 372 9.87 -11.40 -16.45
C SER A 372 8.43 -11.77 -16.13
N MET A 373 8.19 -12.27 -14.92
CA MET A 373 6.88 -12.62 -14.39
C MET A 373 6.42 -11.59 -13.39
N GLU A 374 5.15 -11.26 -13.46
CA GLU A 374 4.50 -10.54 -12.37
C GLU A 374 4.02 -11.52 -11.30
N THR A 375 3.78 -11.00 -10.11
CA THR A 375 3.19 -11.76 -9.01
C THR A 375 1.93 -11.06 -8.51
N ARG A 376 0.94 -11.84 -8.13
CA ARG A 376 -0.27 -11.37 -7.45
C ARG A 376 -0.42 -12.07 -6.11
N PRO A 377 -1.12 -11.46 -5.13
CA PRO A 377 -1.43 -12.12 -3.88
C PRO A 377 -2.11 -13.47 -4.11
N LEU A 378 -1.66 -14.48 -3.35
CA LEU A 378 -2.29 -15.78 -3.35
C LEU A 378 -3.69 -15.68 -2.74
N ALA A 379 -4.70 -16.15 -3.44
CA ALA A 379 -6.04 -16.27 -2.89
C ALA A 379 -6.32 -17.71 -2.46
N MET A 380 -7.19 -17.88 -1.47
CA MET A 380 -7.51 -19.19 -0.92
C MET A 380 -8.97 -19.31 -0.58
N THR A 381 -9.45 -20.54 -0.54
CA THR A 381 -10.75 -20.85 0.06
C THR A 381 -10.68 -20.70 1.58
N ASP A 382 -11.81 -20.38 2.22
CA ASP A 382 -11.87 -20.04 3.66
C ASP A 382 -11.29 -21.11 4.59
N ASN A 383 -11.26 -22.36 4.16
CA ASN A 383 -10.71 -23.48 4.92
C ASN A 383 -9.26 -23.80 4.57
N GLY A 384 -8.61 -23.01 3.73
CA GLY A 384 -7.22 -23.23 3.30
C GLY A 384 -6.99 -24.51 2.48
N LYS A 385 -8.03 -25.20 2.04
CA LYS A 385 -7.91 -26.47 1.30
C LYS A 385 -7.56 -26.30 -0.16
N GLU A 386 -7.83 -25.13 -0.72
CA GLU A 386 -7.58 -24.84 -2.13
C GLU A 386 -6.93 -23.48 -2.28
N LEU A 387 -5.99 -23.40 -3.21
CA LEU A 387 -5.25 -22.20 -3.56
C LEU A 387 -5.67 -21.75 -4.95
N ILE A 388 -5.90 -20.44 -5.12
CA ILE A 388 -6.11 -19.85 -6.41
C ILE A 388 -4.88 -19.01 -6.74
N HIS A 389 -4.12 -19.49 -7.73
CA HIS A 389 -2.88 -18.87 -8.16
C HIS A 389 -3.08 -18.16 -9.50
N TRP A 390 -2.62 -16.92 -9.57
CA TRP A 390 -2.55 -16.13 -10.79
C TRP A 390 -1.23 -16.43 -11.51
N SER A 391 -1.29 -16.69 -12.82
CA SER A 391 -0.12 -17.10 -13.59
C SER A 391 -0.22 -16.71 -15.07
N GLU A 392 0.92 -16.33 -15.65
CA GLU A 392 1.10 -15.99 -17.07
C GLU A 392 1.62 -17.17 -17.91
N ARG A 393 1.66 -18.38 -17.36
CA ARG A 393 2.30 -19.58 -17.98
C ARG A 393 1.82 -19.92 -19.39
N ASP A 394 0.62 -19.50 -19.75
CA ASP A 394 0.00 -19.76 -21.06
C ASP A 394 0.06 -18.54 -22.00
N GLY A 395 0.90 -17.53 -21.70
CA GLY A 395 1.06 -16.31 -22.50
C GLY A 395 0.03 -15.22 -22.18
N TRP A 396 -1.02 -15.54 -21.43
CA TRP A 396 -2.01 -14.63 -20.85
C TRP A 396 -2.15 -14.92 -19.37
N ALA A 397 -2.41 -13.88 -18.58
CA ALA A 397 -2.62 -14.06 -17.15
C ALA A 397 -3.98 -14.67 -16.85
N HIS A 398 -3.97 -15.79 -16.15
CA HIS A 398 -5.17 -16.55 -15.80
C HIS A 398 -5.10 -17.09 -14.38
N LEU A 399 -6.25 -17.57 -13.89
CA LEU A 399 -6.41 -18.17 -12.58
C LEU A 399 -6.39 -19.70 -12.67
N TYR A 400 -5.65 -20.32 -11.76
CA TYR A 400 -5.46 -21.76 -11.65
C TYR A 400 -5.79 -22.21 -10.23
N LEU A 401 -6.55 -23.30 -10.12
CA LEU A 401 -6.93 -23.90 -8.85
C LEU A 401 -5.99 -25.05 -8.49
N TYR A 402 -5.47 -25.00 -7.28
CA TYR A 402 -4.61 -26.02 -6.69
C TYR A 402 -5.22 -26.55 -5.39
N ASP A 403 -4.80 -27.74 -4.97
CA ASP A 403 -4.98 -28.16 -3.58
C ASP A 403 -3.93 -27.51 -2.65
N ALA A 404 -4.07 -27.68 -1.35
CA ALA A 404 -3.15 -27.12 -0.35
C ALA A 404 -1.72 -27.71 -0.43
N GLN A 405 -1.52 -28.81 -1.11
CA GLN A 405 -0.24 -29.46 -1.35
C GLN A 405 0.44 -28.98 -2.63
N GLY A 406 -0.23 -28.13 -3.43
CA GLY A 406 0.28 -27.58 -4.68
C GLY A 406 0.02 -28.45 -5.91
N ASN A 407 -0.87 -29.42 -5.84
CA ASN A 407 -1.28 -30.18 -7.03
C ASN A 407 -2.32 -29.39 -7.82
N LEU A 408 -2.07 -29.17 -9.10
CA LEU A 408 -2.99 -28.49 -9.99
C LEU A 408 -4.28 -29.28 -10.16
N LYS A 409 -5.42 -28.68 -9.82
CA LYS A 409 -6.76 -29.26 -10.01
C LYS A 409 -7.32 -28.90 -11.38
N ASN A 410 -7.39 -27.60 -11.70
CA ASN A 410 -7.86 -27.13 -12.99
C ASN A 410 -7.49 -25.66 -13.22
N ARG A 411 -7.61 -25.24 -14.47
CA ARG A 411 -7.58 -23.83 -14.89
C ARG A 411 -8.98 -23.25 -14.73
N ILE A 412 -9.09 -22.09 -14.02
CA ILE A 412 -10.38 -21.43 -13.77
C ILE A 412 -10.76 -20.54 -14.95
N THR A 413 -9.83 -19.73 -15.46
CA THR A 413 -10.08 -18.79 -16.56
C THR A 413 -9.22 -19.12 -17.77
N LYS A 414 -9.69 -18.78 -18.99
CA LYS A 414 -8.96 -19.03 -20.25
C LYS A 414 -9.37 -18.04 -21.34
N GLY A 415 -8.51 -17.77 -22.29
CA GLY A 415 -8.81 -16.95 -23.47
C GLY A 415 -7.68 -15.97 -23.79
N PRO A 416 -7.78 -15.22 -24.90
CA PRO A 416 -6.81 -14.20 -25.29
C PRO A 416 -7.10 -12.86 -24.56
N TRP A 417 -7.07 -12.87 -23.25
CA TRP A 417 -7.34 -11.73 -22.38
C TRP A 417 -6.66 -11.92 -21.03
N HIS A 418 -6.52 -10.86 -20.26
CA HIS A 418 -5.73 -10.79 -19.06
C HIS A 418 -6.58 -10.64 -17.81
N VAL A 419 -6.38 -11.51 -16.82
CA VAL A 419 -6.86 -11.30 -15.45
C VAL A 419 -5.93 -10.34 -14.76
N ASP A 420 -6.42 -9.20 -14.30
CA ASP A 420 -5.61 -8.23 -13.55
C ASP A 420 -5.44 -8.62 -12.08
N ALA A 421 -6.55 -8.82 -11.38
CA ALA A 421 -6.53 -9.13 -9.95
C ALA A 421 -7.75 -9.94 -9.50
N ILE A 422 -7.58 -10.75 -8.46
CA ILE A 422 -8.68 -11.35 -7.71
C ILE A 422 -9.23 -10.29 -6.75
N VAL A 423 -10.53 -10.06 -6.78
CA VAL A 423 -11.23 -9.11 -5.91
C VAL A 423 -11.70 -9.80 -4.65
N ASP A 424 -12.36 -10.95 -4.79
CA ASP A 424 -12.87 -11.73 -3.66
C ASP A 424 -13.09 -13.21 -4.04
N VAL A 425 -13.22 -14.07 -3.02
CA VAL A 425 -13.51 -15.50 -3.17
C VAL A 425 -14.65 -15.89 -2.26
N ASP A 426 -15.81 -16.17 -2.86
CA ASP A 426 -16.93 -16.81 -2.16
C ASP A 426 -16.74 -18.33 -2.12
N SER A 427 -16.10 -18.81 -1.09
CA SER A 427 -15.79 -20.23 -0.93
C SER A 427 -17.04 -21.09 -0.77
N LYS A 428 -18.11 -20.54 -0.20
CA LYS A 428 -19.37 -21.28 0.04
C LYS A 428 -20.09 -21.59 -1.28
N ASN A 429 -20.17 -20.61 -2.17
CA ASN A 429 -20.81 -20.75 -3.48
C ASN A 429 -19.83 -21.15 -4.59
N ARG A 430 -18.52 -21.24 -4.26
CA ARG A 430 -17.43 -21.54 -5.20
C ARG A 430 -17.35 -20.54 -6.36
N VAL A 431 -17.46 -19.26 -6.03
CA VAL A 431 -17.35 -18.13 -6.98
C VAL A 431 -16.10 -17.34 -6.68
N VAL A 432 -15.38 -16.95 -7.72
CA VAL A 432 -14.28 -16.00 -7.64
C VAL A 432 -14.66 -14.73 -8.40
N TYR A 433 -14.54 -13.59 -7.74
CA TYR A 433 -14.71 -12.28 -8.34
C TYR A 433 -13.34 -11.72 -8.72
N PHE A 434 -13.18 -11.33 -9.98
CA PHE A 434 -11.89 -10.86 -10.46
C PHE A 434 -12.06 -9.70 -11.46
N LYS A 435 -11.02 -8.89 -11.59
CA LYS A 435 -10.90 -7.90 -12.65
C LYS A 435 -10.16 -8.48 -13.83
N ALA A 436 -10.60 -8.13 -15.04
CA ALA A 436 -9.90 -8.49 -16.26
C ALA A 436 -10.04 -7.38 -17.31
N ASN A 437 -9.08 -7.33 -18.21
CA ASN A 437 -9.06 -6.43 -19.35
C ASN A 437 -8.90 -7.21 -20.67
N ALA A 438 -9.14 -6.52 -21.80
CA ALA A 438 -9.10 -7.09 -23.15
C ALA A 438 -10.08 -8.26 -23.40
N ARG A 439 -11.06 -8.50 -22.51
CA ARG A 439 -12.05 -9.57 -22.66
C ARG A 439 -13.28 -9.15 -23.47
N GLU A 440 -13.73 -7.91 -23.32
CA GLU A 440 -14.92 -7.40 -23.98
C GLU A 440 -14.62 -6.96 -25.41
N LYS A 441 -15.34 -7.53 -26.39
CA LYS A 441 -15.13 -7.23 -27.82
C LYS A 441 -15.53 -5.81 -28.22
N GLY A 442 -16.33 -5.13 -27.41
CA GLY A 442 -16.82 -3.77 -27.65
C GLY A 442 -15.94 -2.66 -27.12
N ASP A 443 -14.89 -2.99 -26.39
CA ASP A 443 -13.98 -2.02 -25.82
C ASP A 443 -13.18 -1.28 -26.89
N THR A 444 -13.11 0.04 -26.77
CA THR A 444 -12.29 0.89 -27.67
C THR A 444 -10.81 0.80 -27.35
N THR A 445 -10.45 0.25 -26.21
CA THR A 445 -9.08 0.02 -25.73
C THR A 445 -9.01 -1.26 -24.89
N PRO A 446 -7.94 -2.07 -25.04
CA PRO A 446 -7.76 -3.29 -24.25
C PRO A 446 -7.43 -3.01 -22.77
N TYR A 447 -7.26 -1.76 -22.37
CA TYR A 447 -6.91 -1.37 -21.00
C TYR A 447 -8.12 -1.16 -20.09
N TYR A 448 -9.35 -1.22 -20.60
CA TYR A 448 -10.53 -1.13 -19.75
C TYR A 448 -10.68 -2.38 -18.90
N GLU A 449 -10.78 -2.17 -17.59
CA GLU A 449 -11.00 -3.24 -16.61
C GLU A 449 -12.51 -3.42 -16.37
N HIS A 450 -12.93 -4.67 -16.33
CA HIS A 450 -14.28 -5.08 -15.96
C HIS A 450 -14.24 -6.07 -14.80
N LEU A 451 -15.31 -6.10 -14.01
CA LEU A 451 -15.52 -7.06 -12.94
C LEU A 451 -16.28 -8.28 -13.46
N TYR A 452 -15.79 -9.44 -13.12
CA TYR A 452 -16.36 -10.74 -13.51
C TYR A 452 -16.64 -11.62 -12.31
#